data_54404515d0ab1d36a680000c8707df2c
#
_entry.id   54404515d0ab1d36a680000c8707df2c
#
_cell.length_a   1.000
_cell.length_b   1.000
_cell.length_c   1.000
_cell.angle_alpha   90.00
_cell.angle_beta   90.00
_cell.angle_gamma   90.00
#
_symmetry.space_group_name_H-M   'P 1'
#
loop_
_entity.id
_entity.type
_entity.pdbx_description
1 polymer ?
#
loop_
_entity_poly.entity_id
_entity_poly.type
_entity_poly.pdbx_seq_one_letter_code
_entity_poly.pdbx_strand_id
1 'polypeptide(L)'
;MAFATRVGELRVSQREGAYQLDLPCFPPQPLGGKLMQALQEIFPLGSVSSFRNFENLFVELADEASVRSFVPDLLRIGTLHPLGLVITAPGRAHDFVSRYFVPGAGIPEDPVTGSTHATLVPYWSEKLGKTNL
;
A
#
# COMPACT_ATOMS: atom_id res chain seq x y z
N MET A 1 19.94 5.50 15.53
CA MET A 1 19.62 6.95 15.43
C MET A 1 18.12 7.14 15.54
N ALA A 2 17.68 8.21 16.19
CA ALA A 2 16.27 8.57 16.28
C ALA A 2 16.07 9.93 15.60
N PHE A 3 15.00 10.05 14.82
CA PHE A 3 14.65 11.27 14.10
C PHE A 3 13.28 11.75 14.56
N ALA A 4 13.19 12.95 15.11
CA ALA A 4 11.92 13.57 15.42
C ALA A 4 11.25 14.04 14.12
N THR A 5 10.02 13.58 13.87
CA THR A 5 9.22 13.97 12.71
C THR A 5 7.87 14.55 13.16
N ARG A 6 7.12 15.14 12.22
CA ARG A 6 5.77 15.65 12.51
C ARG A 6 4.78 14.56 12.91
N VAL A 7 5.07 13.31 12.57
CA VAL A 7 4.20 12.13 12.84
C VAL A 7 4.75 11.23 13.95
N GLY A 8 5.81 11.66 14.65
CA GLY A 8 6.43 10.90 15.72
C GLY A 8 7.92 10.66 15.52
N GLU A 9 8.52 9.87 16.39
CA GLU A 9 9.92 9.48 16.33
C GLU A 9 10.09 8.28 15.37
N LEU A 10 10.98 8.43 14.38
CA LEU A 10 11.44 7.34 13.53
C LEU A 10 12.80 6.85 14.02
N ARG A 11 12.95 5.55 14.18
CA ARG A 11 14.20 4.92 14.61
C ARG A 11 14.86 4.18 13.44
N VAL A 12 16.15 4.49 13.27
CA VAL A 12 17.00 3.77 12.32
C VAL A 12 18.11 3.06 13.07
N SER A 13 18.23 1.78 12.87
CA SER A 13 19.34 0.96 13.36
C SER A 13 20.15 0.40 12.20
N GLN A 14 21.35 -0.08 12.49
CA GLN A 14 22.18 -0.78 11.51
C GLN A 14 22.44 -2.20 12.02
N ARG A 15 22.15 -3.17 11.18
CA ARG A 15 22.42 -4.59 11.45
C ARG A 15 23.05 -5.22 10.20
N GLU A 16 24.14 -5.93 10.39
CA GLU A 16 24.81 -6.71 9.33
C GLU A 16 25.09 -5.93 8.04
N GLY A 17 25.42 -4.63 8.18
CA GLY A 17 25.71 -3.75 7.05
C GLY A 17 24.48 -3.12 6.36
N ALA A 18 23.26 -3.51 6.76
CA ALA A 18 22.01 -2.92 6.26
C ALA A 18 21.41 -1.93 7.28
N TYR A 19 20.70 -0.93 6.78
CA TYR A 19 19.90 -0.04 7.62
C TYR A 19 18.49 -0.62 7.80
N GLN A 20 18.04 -0.61 9.04
CA GLN A 20 16.70 -1.02 9.44
C GLN A 20 15.93 0.21 9.92
N LEU A 21 14.80 0.50 9.28
CA LEU A 21 13.87 1.56 9.66
C LEU A 21 12.70 0.94 10.44
N ASP A 22 12.46 1.49 11.64
CA ASP A 22 11.31 1.14 12.45
C ASP A 22 10.13 2.02 12.05
N LEU A 23 9.15 1.44 11.35
CA LEU A 23 7.94 2.12 10.88
C LEU A 23 6.81 1.96 11.90
N PRO A 24 5.95 2.99 12.07
CA PRO A 24 4.72 2.82 12.85
C PRO A 24 3.80 1.79 12.17
N CYS A 25 3.02 1.08 12.98
CA CYS A 25 2.02 0.13 12.49
C CYS A 25 0.68 0.85 12.33
N PHE A 26 0.12 0.82 11.12
CA PHE A 26 -1.20 1.34 10.79
C PHE A 26 -2.09 0.20 10.29
N PRO A 27 -2.83 -0.48 11.19
CA PRO A 27 -3.71 -1.58 10.79
C PRO A 27 -4.72 -1.15 9.73
N PRO A 28 -5.09 -2.06 8.80
CA PRO A 28 -6.07 -1.78 7.77
C PRO A 28 -7.43 -1.41 8.39
N GLN A 29 -8.08 -0.42 7.80
CA GLN A 29 -9.40 0.05 8.19
C GLN A 29 -10.40 -0.18 7.05
N PRO A 30 -11.68 -0.43 7.34
CA PRO A 30 -12.70 -0.62 6.33
C PRO A 30 -12.93 0.67 5.52
N LEU A 31 -13.41 0.49 4.28
CA LEU A 31 -13.82 1.59 3.40
C LEU A 31 -15.24 2.05 3.68
N GLY A 32 -15.47 3.37 3.55
CA GLY A 32 -16.81 3.92 3.44
C GLY A 32 -17.40 3.76 2.03
N GLY A 33 -18.73 3.84 1.89
CA GLY A 33 -19.44 3.56 0.65
C GLY A 33 -19.00 4.39 -0.55
N LYS A 34 -18.66 5.68 -0.37
CA LYS A 34 -18.19 6.56 -1.46
C LYS A 34 -16.85 6.09 -2.03
N LEU A 35 -15.91 5.68 -1.18
CA LEU A 35 -14.61 5.17 -1.61
C LEU A 35 -14.74 3.80 -2.28
N MET A 36 -15.64 2.97 -1.79
CA MET A 36 -15.96 1.69 -2.41
C MET A 36 -16.49 1.87 -3.84
N GLN A 37 -17.41 2.82 -4.04
CA GLN A 37 -17.94 3.15 -5.36
C GLN A 37 -16.84 3.66 -6.30
N ALA A 38 -15.97 4.57 -5.85
CA ALA A 38 -14.85 5.08 -6.64
C ALA A 38 -13.89 3.95 -7.05
N LEU A 39 -13.61 3.00 -6.15
CA LEU A 39 -12.78 1.84 -6.49
C LEU A 39 -13.45 0.90 -7.50
N GLN A 40 -14.76 0.72 -7.47
CA GLN A 40 -15.48 -0.09 -8.47
C GLN A 40 -15.34 0.47 -9.89
N GLU A 41 -15.25 1.79 -10.04
CA GLU A 41 -15.01 2.43 -11.34
C GLU A 41 -13.58 2.19 -11.85
N ILE A 42 -12.60 2.11 -10.94
CA ILE A 42 -11.19 1.83 -11.28
C ILE A 42 -10.97 0.34 -11.53
N PHE A 43 -11.67 -0.51 -10.79
CA PHE A 43 -11.55 -1.97 -10.84
C PHE A 43 -12.89 -2.63 -11.21
N PRO A 44 -13.36 -2.49 -12.46
CA PRO A 44 -14.67 -3.02 -12.88
C PRO A 44 -14.76 -4.55 -12.82
N LEU A 45 -13.63 -5.24 -12.88
CA LEU A 45 -13.57 -6.71 -12.75
C LEU A 45 -13.52 -7.17 -11.27
N GLY A 46 -13.55 -6.22 -10.34
CA GLY A 46 -13.52 -6.47 -8.91
C GLY A 46 -12.12 -6.60 -8.32
N SER A 47 -12.09 -6.78 -7.01
CA SER A 47 -10.90 -6.99 -6.20
C SER A 47 -11.16 -8.09 -5.17
N VAL A 48 -10.11 -8.70 -4.62
CA VAL A 48 -10.23 -9.69 -3.55
C VAL A 48 -10.62 -9.02 -2.24
N SER A 49 -9.98 -7.90 -1.93
CA SER A 49 -10.22 -7.09 -0.73
C SER A 49 -9.86 -5.64 -0.99
N SER A 50 -10.45 -4.73 -0.22
CA SER A 50 -10.14 -3.31 -0.25
C SER A 50 -10.21 -2.72 1.14
N PHE A 51 -9.22 -1.91 1.50
CA PHE A 51 -9.11 -1.28 2.81
C PHE A 51 -8.36 0.05 2.70
N ARG A 52 -8.22 0.76 3.81
CA ARG A 52 -7.54 2.06 3.85
C ARG A 52 -6.70 2.24 5.10
N ASN A 53 -5.81 3.21 5.06
CA ASN A 53 -5.33 3.95 6.23
C ASN A 53 -5.69 5.44 6.06
N PHE A 54 -5.06 6.34 6.81
CA PHE A 54 -5.34 7.77 6.76
C PHE A 54 -4.80 8.46 5.49
N GLU A 55 -3.83 7.85 4.78
CA GLU A 55 -3.17 8.43 3.59
C GLU A 55 -3.51 7.70 2.30
N ASN A 56 -3.84 6.39 2.36
CA ASN A 56 -3.89 5.55 1.17
C ASN A 56 -5.10 4.63 1.16
N LEU A 57 -5.54 4.30 -0.05
CA LEU A 57 -6.43 3.19 -0.37
C LEU A 57 -5.59 1.99 -0.80
N PHE A 58 -5.97 0.82 -0.38
CA PHE A 58 -5.32 -0.45 -0.70
C PHE A 58 -6.32 -1.37 -1.37
N VAL A 59 -5.91 -1.99 -2.47
CA VAL A 59 -6.71 -2.94 -3.22
C VAL A 59 -5.90 -4.21 -3.44
N GLU A 60 -6.40 -5.32 -2.91
CA GLU A 60 -5.83 -6.63 -3.16
C GLU A 60 -6.39 -7.18 -4.46
N LEU A 61 -5.51 -7.54 -5.37
CA LEU A 61 -5.79 -8.26 -6.62
C LEU A 61 -5.53 -9.75 -6.44
N ALA A 62 -6.00 -10.55 -7.39
CA ALA A 62 -5.98 -12.00 -7.30
C ALA A 62 -4.56 -12.59 -7.19
N ASP A 63 -3.61 -12.03 -7.92
CA ASP A 63 -2.25 -12.56 -8.01
C ASP A 63 -1.22 -11.50 -8.44
N GLU A 64 0.07 -11.87 -8.37
CA GLU A 64 1.18 -11.03 -8.80
C GLU A 64 1.09 -10.64 -10.29
N ALA A 65 0.58 -11.50 -11.16
CA ALA A 65 0.43 -11.20 -12.58
C ALA A 65 -0.55 -10.06 -12.80
N SER A 66 -1.64 -10.02 -12.04
CA SER A 66 -2.63 -8.93 -12.05
C SER A 66 -2.01 -7.59 -11.62
N VAL A 67 -1.15 -7.60 -10.60
CA VAL A 67 -0.43 -6.38 -10.16
C VAL A 67 0.55 -5.92 -11.25
N ARG A 68 1.31 -6.84 -11.85
CA ARG A 68 2.30 -6.52 -12.89
C ARG A 68 1.64 -5.97 -14.16
N SER A 69 0.53 -6.57 -14.59
CA SER A 69 -0.17 -6.20 -15.82
C SER A 69 -1.14 -5.04 -15.66
N PHE A 70 -1.38 -4.56 -14.44
CA PHE A 70 -2.31 -3.46 -14.19
C PHE A 70 -1.89 -2.20 -14.93
N VAL A 71 -2.79 -1.70 -15.78
CA VAL A 71 -2.63 -0.42 -16.49
C VAL A 71 -3.47 0.63 -15.74
N PRO A 72 -2.82 1.60 -15.05
CA PRO A 72 -3.54 2.57 -14.25
C PRO A 72 -4.29 3.61 -15.11
N ASP A 73 -5.57 3.82 -14.83
CA ASP A 73 -6.27 5.03 -15.27
C ASP A 73 -5.91 6.19 -14.33
N LEU A 74 -4.85 6.91 -14.68
CA LEU A 74 -4.30 7.97 -13.84
C LEU A 74 -5.28 9.12 -13.61
N LEU A 75 -6.22 9.38 -14.55
CA LEU A 75 -7.24 10.41 -14.38
C LEU A 75 -8.23 10.01 -13.31
N ARG A 76 -8.73 8.78 -13.36
CA ARG A 76 -9.64 8.26 -12.33
C ARG A 76 -8.96 8.11 -10.97
N ILE A 77 -7.73 7.57 -10.94
CA ILE A 77 -6.94 7.48 -9.70
C ILE A 77 -6.69 8.87 -9.12
N GLY A 78 -6.47 9.88 -9.94
CA GLY A 78 -6.31 11.27 -9.52
C GLY A 78 -7.51 11.85 -8.77
N THR A 79 -8.72 11.34 -9.00
CA THR A 79 -9.93 11.78 -8.27
C THR A 79 -9.96 11.30 -6.81
N LEU A 80 -9.10 10.36 -6.44
CA LEU A 80 -8.96 9.88 -5.06
C LEU A 80 -8.17 10.85 -4.17
N HIS A 81 -7.54 11.89 -4.77
CA HIS A 81 -6.77 12.88 -4.00
C HIS A 81 -7.57 13.41 -2.78
N PRO A 82 -6.98 13.55 -1.59
CA PRO A 82 -5.54 13.46 -1.28
C PRO A 82 -5.01 12.04 -1.03
N LEU A 83 -5.82 11.00 -1.21
CA LEU A 83 -5.40 9.62 -0.98
C LEU A 83 -4.60 9.08 -2.18
N GLY A 84 -3.56 8.30 -1.88
CA GLY A 84 -2.88 7.46 -2.87
C GLY A 84 -3.57 6.10 -3.03
N LEU A 85 -3.27 5.41 -4.12
CA LEU A 85 -3.76 4.06 -4.41
C LEU A 85 -2.61 3.06 -4.39
N VAL A 86 -2.71 2.07 -3.54
CA VAL A 86 -1.82 0.90 -3.49
C VAL A 86 -2.56 -0.30 -4.04
N ILE A 87 -2.00 -0.98 -5.02
CA ILE A 87 -2.44 -2.32 -5.39
C ILE A 87 -1.46 -3.35 -4.85
N THR A 88 -1.94 -4.49 -4.39
CA THR A 88 -1.13 -5.55 -3.79
C THR A 88 -1.70 -6.92 -4.13
N ALA A 89 -0.88 -7.95 -4.06
CA ALA A 89 -1.28 -9.34 -4.22
C ALA A 89 -0.27 -10.29 -3.55
N PRO A 90 -0.63 -11.57 -3.34
CA PRO A 90 0.36 -12.58 -2.95
C PRO A 90 1.50 -12.63 -3.99
N GLY A 91 2.73 -12.69 -3.53
CA GLY A 91 3.91 -12.82 -4.37
C GLY A 91 4.25 -14.27 -4.68
N ARG A 92 5.08 -14.49 -5.70
CA ARG A 92 5.64 -15.82 -6.03
C ARG A 92 7.00 -16.06 -5.39
N ALA A 93 7.88 -15.07 -5.51
CA ALA A 93 9.24 -15.10 -4.93
C ALA A 93 9.33 -14.35 -3.59
N HIS A 94 8.35 -13.53 -3.29
CA HIS A 94 8.21 -12.74 -2.06
C HIS A 94 6.84 -13.04 -1.44
N ASP A 95 6.64 -12.71 -0.19
CA ASP A 95 5.37 -12.95 0.50
C ASP A 95 4.22 -12.17 -0.13
N PHE A 96 4.48 -10.93 -0.57
CA PHE A 96 3.54 -10.12 -1.34
C PHE A 96 4.29 -9.17 -2.30
N VAL A 97 3.53 -8.58 -3.21
CA VAL A 97 3.98 -7.53 -4.14
C VAL A 97 3.05 -6.34 -4.08
N SER A 98 3.55 -5.15 -4.41
CA SER A 98 2.72 -3.95 -4.46
C SER A 98 3.21 -2.93 -5.49
N ARG A 99 2.29 -2.05 -5.94
CA ARG A 99 2.58 -0.84 -6.71
C ARG A 99 1.79 0.31 -6.11
N TYR A 100 2.32 1.54 -6.21
CA TYR A 100 1.74 2.73 -5.63
C TYR A 100 1.53 3.84 -6.66
N PHE A 101 0.35 4.42 -6.68
CA PHE A 101 -0.07 5.47 -7.60
C PHE A 101 -0.60 6.68 -6.83
N VAL A 102 -0.09 7.87 -7.13
CA VAL A 102 -0.52 9.13 -6.49
C VAL A 102 -0.49 10.31 -7.47
N PRO A 103 -1.19 10.18 -8.63
CA PRO A 103 -1.15 11.20 -9.66
C PRO A 103 -1.67 12.56 -9.18
N GLY A 104 -2.58 12.61 -8.21
CA GLY A 104 -3.06 13.85 -7.59
C GLY A 104 -1.98 14.66 -6.86
N ALA A 105 -0.88 14.02 -6.45
CA ALA A 105 0.30 14.67 -5.89
C ALA A 105 1.40 14.94 -6.93
N GLY A 106 1.13 14.72 -8.21
CA GLY A 106 2.08 14.95 -9.31
C GLY A 106 3.01 13.78 -9.60
N ILE A 107 2.82 12.64 -8.96
CA ILE A 107 3.63 11.42 -9.17
C ILE A 107 2.71 10.32 -9.71
N PRO A 108 2.76 10.01 -11.02
CA PRO A 108 1.90 8.98 -11.62
C PRO A 108 2.03 7.63 -10.92
N GLU A 109 3.25 7.17 -10.74
CA GLU A 109 3.61 5.95 -10.00
C GLU A 109 4.92 6.17 -9.26
N ASP A 110 4.96 5.82 -7.97
CA ASP A 110 6.18 5.85 -7.17
C ASP A 110 6.81 4.44 -7.15
N PRO A 111 8.02 4.27 -7.68
CA PRO A 111 8.65 2.97 -7.81
C PRO A 111 9.05 2.33 -6.47
N VAL A 112 9.21 3.13 -5.41
CA VAL A 112 9.62 2.65 -4.08
C VAL A 112 8.95 3.48 -2.98
N THR A 113 7.86 2.95 -2.41
CA THR A 113 7.12 3.62 -1.35
C THR A 113 7.20 2.83 -0.05
N GLY A 114 8.20 3.15 0.78
CA GLY A 114 8.44 2.45 2.05
C GLY A 114 7.29 2.57 3.05
N SER A 115 6.65 3.75 3.14
CA SER A 115 5.58 4.04 4.12
C SER A 115 4.33 3.17 3.97
N THR A 116 4.04 2.65 2.77
CA THR A 116 2.91 1.75 2.55
C THR A 116 3.02 0.45 3.35
N HIS A 117 4.26 0.04 3.68
CA HIS A 117 4.54 -1.17 4.47
C HIS A 117 4.03 -1.06 5.91
N ALA A 118 3.83 0.15 6.44
CA ALA A 118 3.19 0.36 7.74
C ALA A 118 1.77 -0.24 7.82
N THR A 119 1.11 -0.44 6.66
CA THR A 119 -0.21 -1.08 6.55
C THR A 119 -0.14 -2.43 5.84
N LEU A 120 0.70 -2.58 4.81
CA LEU A 120 0.82 -3.85 4.07
C LEU A 120 1.37 -4.98 4.95
N VAL A 121 2.35 -4.69 5.81
CA VAL A 121 2.92 -5.71 6.70
C VAL A 121 1.89 -6.26 7.67
N PRO A 122 1.16 -5.48 8.49
CA PRO A 122 0.12 -6.04 9.36
C PRO A 122 -0.98 -6.77 8.57
N TYR A 123 -1.39 -6.28 7.40
CA TYR A 123 -2.37 -6.95 6.56
C TYR A 123 -1.90 -8.34 6.10
N TRP A 124 -0.71 -8.42 5.52
CA TRP A 124 -0.19 -9.68 4.99
C TRP A 124 0.29 -10.64 6.10
N SER A 125 0.81 -10.11 7.22
CA SER A 125 1.13 -10.91 8.41
C SER A 125 -0.07 -11.70 8.91
N GLU A 126 -1.20 -11.04 9.06
CA GLU A 126 -2.45 -11.68 9.49
C GLU A 126 -2.90 -12.73 8.46
N LYS A 127 -2.93 -12.35 7.19
CA LYS A 127 -3.43 -13.20 6.11
C LYS A 127 -2.57 -14.44 5.85
N LEU A 128 -1.26 -14.32 5.97
CA LEU A 128 -0.29 -15.42 5.77
C LEU A 128 0.05 -16.18 7.04
N GLY A 129 -0.37 -15.69 8.22
CA GLY A 129 -0.01 -16.27 9.50
C GLY A 129 1.50 -16.18 9.80
N LYS A 130 2.18 -15.12 9.31
CA LYS A 130 3.61 -14.90 9.45
C LYS A 130 3.88 -13.60 10.21
N THR A 131 4.96 -13.61 11.01
CA THR A 131 5.47 -12.41 11.72
C THR A 131 6.70 -11.79 11.04
N ASN A 132 7.30 -12.51 10.11
CA ASN A 132 8.45 -12.06 9.31
C ASN A 132 8.12 -12.27 7.84
N LEU A 133 8.07 -11.18 7.07
CA LEU A 133 7.69 -11.14 5.66
C LEU A 133 8.88 -10.65 4.82
#